data_1777a310170c7fc091adb09b418904d3
#
_entry.id   1777a310170c7fc091adb09b418904d3
#
_cell.length_a   1.000
_cell.length_b   1.000
_cell.length_c   1.000
_cell.angle_alpha   90.00
_cell.angle_beta   90.00
_cell.angle_gamma   90.00
#
_symmetry.space_group_name_H-M   'P 1'
#
loop_
_entity.id
_entity.type
_entity.pdbx_description
1 polymer ?
#
loop_
_entity_poly.entity_id
_entity_poly.type
_entity_poly.pdbx_seq_one_letter_code
_entity_poly.pdbx_strand_id
1 'polypeptide(L)'
;CFPASKFLDALNANDQLFNIYPLLVYPCKIFNRGGLLKVGGKDTHQLGDGSVIQMNMNLGIYGIPPELENDVYPLFPMVGRVRQLEQWLRNNAGFQHTYCDSFQTRNEFHHMFDHSLYNKMRTKYECKGKFPTVYDKTRPEVDVFKWLKEEEKKNHGIEDTILLG
;
A
#
# COMPACT_ATOMS: atom_id res chain seq x y z
N CYS A 1 -3.85 -0.03 -6.69
CA CYS A 1 -3.76 0.02 -8.16
C CYS A 1 -2.59 -0.84 -8.61
N PHE A 2 -2.77 -1.65 -9.66
CA PHE A 2 -1.81 -2.68 -10.09
C PHE A 2 -1.98 -2.97 -11.60
N PRO A 3 -0.98 -3.56 -12.29
CA PRO A 3 -1.07 -3.91 -13.70
C PRO A 3 -2.31 -4.75 -14.02
N ALA A 4 -3.00 -4.47 -15.13
CA ALA A 4 -4.27 -5.11 -15.49
C ALA A 4 -4.17 -6.64 -15.57
N SER A 5 -3.01 -7.17 -15.99
CA SER A 5 -2.74 -8.61 -16.03
C SER A 5 -2.74 -9.29 -14.65
N LYS A 6 -2.72 -8.52 -13.56
CA LYS A 6 -2.74 -9.00 -12.17
C LYS A 6 -4.12 -8.98 -11.52
N PHE A 7 -5.17 -8.77 -12.31
CA PHE A 7 -6.52 -8.58 -11.78
C PHE A 7 -7.03 -9.80 -10.99
N LEU A 8 -6.89 -11.00 -11.51
CA LEU A 8 -7.32 -12.23 -10.80
C LEU A 8 -6.49 -12.48 -9.54
N ASP A 9 -5.17 -12.24 -9.61
CA ASP A 9 -4.30 -12.36 -8.45
C ASP A 9 -4.72 -11.38 -7.34
N ALA A 10 -5.17 -10.17 -7.71
CA ALA A 10 -5.65 -9.16 -6.77
C ALA A 10 -6.99 -9.54 -6.12
N LEU A 11 -7.91 -10.15 -6.86
CA LEU A 11 -9.16 -10.68 -6.29
C LEU A 11 -8.86 -11.79 -5.29
N ASN A 12 -7.98 -12.72 -5.63
CA ASN A 12 -7.56 -13.78 -4.70
C ASN A 12 -6.89 -13.19 -3.43
N ALA A 13 -6.10 -12.12 -3.57
CA ALA A 13 -5.52 -11.44 -2.41
C ALA A 13 -6.60 -10.77 -1.55
N ASN A 14 -7.67 -10.18 -2.14
CA ASN A 14 -8.80 -9.66 -1.39
C ASN A 14 -9.52 -10.77 -0.61
N ASP A 15 -9.78 -11.90 -1.25
CA ASP A 15 -10.48 -13.03 -0.62
C ASP A 15 -9.70 -13.57 0.59
N GLN A 16 -8.38 -13.68 0.44
CA GLN A 16 -7.51 -14.19 1.50
C GLN A 16 -7.30 -13.20 2.65
N LEU A 17 -7.19 -11.90 2.33
CA LEU A 17 -6.82 -10.89 3.33
C LEU A 17 -8.02 -10.22 3.97
N PHE A 18 -9.10 -10.01 3.23
CA PHE A 18 -10.20 -9.15 3.68
C PHE A 18 -11.58 -9.80 3.53
N ASN A 19 -11.83 -10.53 2.46
CA ASN A 19 -13.14 -11.11 2.11
C ASN A 19 -14.29 -10.06 2.18
N ILE A 20 -14.00 -8.82 1.74
CA ILE A 20 -14.94 -7.70 1.75
C ILE A 20 -15.56 -7.52 0.37
N TYR A 21 -16.88 -7.40 0.30
CA TYR A 21 -17.68 -7.15 -0.91
C TYR A 21 -18.85 -6.21 -0.61
N PRO A 22 -19.32 -5.42 -1.61
CA PRO A 22 -18.84 -5.34 -2.99
C PRO A 22 -17.51 -4.58 -3.10
N LEU A 23 -16.75 -4.85 -4.18
CA LEU A 23 -15.51 -4.15 -4.52
C LEU A 23 -15.78 -3.03 -5.53
N LEU A 24 -15.09 -1.89 -5.37
CA LEU A 24 -15.02 -0.87 -6.41
C LEU A 24 -13.87 -1.20 -7.37
N VAL A 25 -14.19 -1.47 -8.62
CA VAL A 25 -13.20 -1.83 -9.64
C VAL A 25 -13.32 -0.90 -10.84
N TYR A 26 -12.20 -0.32 -11.27
CA TYR A 26 -12.16 0.45 -12.53
C TYR A 26 -10.78 0.42 -13.18
N PRO A 27 -10.72 0.48 -14.53
CA PRO A 27 -9.46 0.54 -15.25
C PRO A 27 -8.81 1.93 -15.13
N CYS A 28 -7.49 1.95 -15.02
CA CYS A 28 -6.67 3.14 -14.96
C CYS A 28 -5.62 3.13 -16.06
N LYS A 29 -5.48 4.24 -16.76
CA LYS A 29 -4.40 4.46 -17.71
C LYS A 29 -3.33 5.33 -17.05
N ILE A 30 -2.16 4.74 -16.79
CA ILE A 30 -1.04 5.43 -16.16
C ILE A 30 -0.03 5.83 -17.24
N PHE A 31 0.24 7.14 -17.34
CA PHE A 31 1.21 7.68 -18.30
C PHE A 31 2.61 7.71 -17.70
N ASN A 32 3.62 7.32 -18.49
CA ASN A 32 5.01 7.51 -18.13
C ASN A 32 5.40 8.99 -18.30
N ARG A 33 5.33 9.76 -17.25
CA ARG A 33 5.69 11.20 -17.23
C ARG A 33 6.82 11.52 -16.27
N GLY A 34 7.58 10.51 -15.83
CA GLY A 34 8.69 10.68 -14.88
C GLY A 34 8.26 11.12 -13.48
N GLY A 35 6.99 10.92 -13.10
CA GLY A 35 6.48 11.20 -11.77
C GLY A 35 6.79 10.08 -10.77
N LEU A 36 6.10 10.09 -9.62
CA LEU A 36 6.26 9.06 -8.58
C LEU A 36 5.84 7.66 -9.05
N LEU A 37 4.87 7.55 -9.97
CA LEU A 37 4.36 6.27 -10.43
C LEU A 37 5.34 5.63 -11.43
N LYS A 38 5.71 4.38 -11.15
CA LYS A 38 6.52 3.56 -12.06
C LYS A 38 5.65 3.02 -13.17
N VAL A 39 6.12 3.10 -14.40
CA VAL A 39 5.48 2.54 -15.59
C VAL A 39 6.44 1.56 -16.24
N GLY A 40 6.00 0.32 -16.45
CA GLY A 40 6.84 -0.71 -17.05
C GLY A 40 6.17 -2.09 -17.04
N GLY A 41 6.80 -3.04 -17.71
CA GLY A 41 6.32 -4.43 -17.76
C GLY A 41 5.38 -4.69 -18.95
N LYS A 42 4.72 -5.87 -18.91
CA LYS A 42 3.94 -6.41 -20.04
C LYS A 42 2.63 -5.68 -20.37
N ASP A 43 2.09 -4.91 -19.41
CA ASP A 43 0.88 -4.11 -19.61
C ASP A 43 1.19 -2.70 -20.13
N THR A 44 2.43 -2.47 -20.58
CA THR A 44 2.89 -1.20 -21.14
C THR A 44 2.65 -1.16 -22.63
N HIS A 45 2.11 -0.02 -23.11
CA HIS A 45 1.80 0.21 -24.51
C HIS A 45 2.33 1.57 -24.94
N GLN A 46 2.81 1.65 -26.21
CA GLN A 46 3.13 2.91 -26.86
C GLN A 46 1.91 3.38 -27.65
N LEU A 47 1.52 4.63 -27.47
CA LEU A 47 0.43 5.26 -28.23
C LEU A 47 0.95 5.88 -29.53
N GLY A 48 0.03 6.20 -30.45
CA GLY A 48 0.37 6.78 -31.76
C GLY A 48 1.07 8.14 -31.69
N ASP A 49 0.95 8.87 -30.59
CA ASP A 49 1.66 10.12 -30.30
C ASP A 49 3.06 9.92 -29.66
N GLY A 50 3.50 8.66 -29.53
CA GLY A 50 4.77 8.29 -28.91
C GLY A 50 4.75 8.23 -27.39
N SER A 51 3.65 8.58 -26.73
CA SER A 51 3.53 8.45 -25.27
C SER A 51 3.49 6.98 -24.85
N VAL A 52 4.07 6.68 -23.68
CA VAL A 52 4.08 5.34 -23.08
C VAL A 52 3.09 5.32 -21.93
N ILE A 53 2.22 4.31 -21.93
CA ILE A 53 1.22 4.08 -20.89
C ILE A 53 1.34 2.67 -20.32
N GLN A 54 0.81 2.47 -19.13
CA GLN A 54 0.55 1.15 -18.55
C GLN A 54 -0.94 1.06 -18.23
N MET A 55 -1.56 -0.05 -18.62
CA MET A 55 -2.94 -0.34 -18.21
C MET A 55 -2.94 -0.98 -16.84
N ASN A 56 -3.64 -0.34 -15.93
CA ASN A 56 -3.79 -0.79 -14.55
C ASN A 56 -5.27 -1.00 -14.21
N MET A 57 -5.51 -1.78 -13.17
CA MET A 57 -6.80 -1.87 -12.48
C MET A 57 -6.69 -1.23 -11.11
N ASN A 58 -7.68 -0.46 -10.73
CA ASN A 58 -7.86 -0.03 -9.35
C ASN A 58 -8.84 -0.97 -8.65
N LEU A 59 -8.51 -1.35 -7.43
CA LEU A 59 -9.37 -2.11 -6.54
C LEU A 59 -9.54 -1.32 -5.25
N GLY A 60 -10.76 -0.86 -5.00
CA GLY A 60 -11.16 -0.22 -3.75
C GLY A 60 -11.85 -1.24 -2.85
N ILE A 61 -11.31 -1.44 -1.65
CA ILE A 61 -11.84 -2.32 -0.61
C ILE A 61 -12.33 -1.42 0.52
N TYR A 62 -13.63 -1.46 0.83
CA TYR A 62 -14.27 -0.59 1.81
C TYR A 62 -15.09 -1.43 2.78
N GLY A 63 -14.73 -1.42 4.05
CA GLY A 63 -15.46 -2.13 5.09
C GLY A 63 -14.53 -2.76 6.12
N ILE A 64 -15.13 -3.55 6.98
CA ILE A 64 -14.47 -4.38 7.98
C ILE A 64 -14.64 -5.83 7.53
N PRO A 65 -13.59 -6.68 7.57
CA PRO A 65 -13.72 -8.10 7.31
C PRO A 65 -14.80 -8.74 8.20
N PRO A 66 -15.64 -9.62 7.67
CA PRO A 66 -16.77 -10.20 8.43
C PRO A 66 -16.35 -10.83 9.77
N GLU A 67 -15.20 -11.46 9.82
CA GLU A 67 -14.66 -12.08 11.03
C GLU A 67 -14.18 -11.08 12.09
N LEU A 68 -14.03 -9.80 11.74
CA LEU A 68 -13.60 -8.72 12.65
C LEU A 68 -14.74 -7.77 13.02
N GLU A 69 -15.96 -7.96 12.52
CA GLU A 69 -17.11 -7.05 12.79
C GLU A 69 -17.44 -6.95 14.28
N ASN A 70 -17.23 -8.02 15.03
CA ASN A 70 -17.47 -8.08 16.47
C ASN A 70 -16.21 -7.90 17.33
N ASP A 71 -15.05 -7.60 16.70
CA ASP A 71 -13.81 -7.36 17.42
C ASP A 71 -13.85 -5.99 18.10
N VAL A 72 -13.48 -5.93 19.37
CA VAL A 72 -13.40 -4.68 20.13
C VAL A 72 -12.26 -3.78 19.61
N TYR A 73 -11.23 -4.37 18.99
CA TYR A 73 -10.06 -3.69 18.47
C TYR A 73 -9.70 -4.18 17.05
N PRO A 74 -10.55 -3.96 16.03
CA PRO A 74 -10.33 -4.49 14.69
C PRO A 74 -9.11 -3.85 13.99
N LEU A 75 -8.62 -2.72 14.51
CA LEU A 75 -7.53 -1.96 13.87
C LEU A 75 -6.23 -2.76 13.79
N PHE A 76 -5.89 -3.53 14.83
CA PHE A 76 -4.63 -4.26 14.87
C PHE A 76 -4.51 -5.34 13.78
N PRO A 77 -5.45 -6.33 13.68
CA PRO A 77 -5.40 -7.30 12.60
C PRO A 77 -5.56 -6.65 11.22
N MET A 78 -6.30 -5.54 11.09
CA MET A 78 -6.43 -4.80 9.84
C MET A 78 -5.10 -4.22 9.36
N VAL A 79 -4.30 -3.63 10.25
CA VAL A 79 -2.97 -3.10 9.88
C VAL A 79 -2.08 -4.20 9.31
N GLY A 80 -2.06 -5.39 9.93
CA GLY A 80 -1.31 -6.54 9.44
C GLY A 80 -1.73 -6.93 8.01
N ARG A 81 -3.02 -7.01 7.74
CA ARG A 81 -3.58 -7.34 6.41
C ARG A 81 -3.28 -6.27 5.37
N VAL A 82 -3.41 -4.98 5.74
CA VAL A 82 -3.05 -3.88 4.83
C VAL A 82 -1.55 -3.93 4.49
N ARG A 83 -0.67 -4.20 5.44
CA ARG A 83 0.76 -4.37 5.18
C ARG A 83 1.06 -5.54 4.23
N GLN A 84 0.33 -6.65 4.34
CA GLN A 84 0.44 -7.77 3.40
C GLN A 84 -0.01 -7.37 1.99
N LEU A 85 -1.11 -6.60 1.86
CA LEU A 85 -1.54 -6.06 0.58
C LEU A 85 -0.52 -5.07 0.00
N GLU A 86 0.05 -4.18 0.81
CA GLU A 86 1.12 -3.26 0.40
C GLU A 86 2.36 -4.02 -0.10
N GLN A 87 2.73 -5.12 0.55
CA GLN A 87 3.81 -6.00 0.08
C GLN A 87 3.46 -6.67 -1.24
N TRP A 88 2.23 -7.19 -1.37
CA TRP A 88 1.75 -7.76 -2.62
C TRP A 88 1.80 -6.74 -3.77
N LEU A 89 1.38 -5.50 -3.53
CA LEU A 89 1.46 -4.40 -4.51
C LEU A 89 2.91 -4.16 -4.95
N ARG A 90 3.86 -4.04 -4.02
CA ARG A 90 5.29 -3.85 -4.35
C ARG A 90 5.84 -4.99 -5.20
N ASN A 91 5.47 -6.23 -4.88
CA ASN A 91 5.94 -7.42 -5.59
C ASN A 91 5.31 -7.57 -6.99
N ASN A 92 4.19 -6.89 -7.25
CA ASN A 92 3.44 -6.97 -8.52
C ASN A 92 3.44 -5.66 -9.31
N ALA A 93 4.43 -4.79 -9.11
CA ALA A 93 4.54 -3.48 -9.76
C ALA A 93 3.28 -2.60 -9.60
N GLY A 94 2.56 -2.80 -8.50
CA GLY A 94 1.41 -2.00 -8.11
C GLY A 94 1.81 -0.85 -7.19
N PHE A 95 0.83 -0.02 -6.85
CA PHE A 95 1.00 1.08 -5.89
C PHE A 95 -0.29 1.36 -5.12
N GLN A 96 -0.13 1.93 -3.94
CA GLN A 96 -1.23 2.44 -3.12
C GLN A 96 -1.44 3.93 -3.44
N HIS A 97 -2.69 4.37 -3.46
CA HIS A 97 -2.99 5.80 -3.58
C HIS A 97 -2.58 6.57 -2.33
N THR A 98 -1.97 7.74 -2.51
CA THR A 98 -1.39 8.55 -1.44
C THR A 98 -2.40 9.42 -0.67
N TYR A 99 -3.70 9.21 -0.87
CA TYR A 99 -4.75 9.83 -0.06
C TYR A 99 -5.17 8.96 1.14
N CYS A 100 -4.75 7.71 1.18
CA CYS A 100 -4.98 6.78 2.29
C CYS A 100 -3.73 6.71 3.17
N ASP A 101 -3.91 6.31 4.42
CA ASP A 101 -2.80 5.96 5.29
C ASP A 101 -1.99 4.81 4.71
N SER A 102 -0.67 4.95 4.78
CA SER A 102 0.27 3.91 4.39
C SER A 102 0.99 3.38 5.61
N PHE A 103 0.92 2.07 5.81
CA PHE A 103 1.60 1.39 6.90
C PHE A 103 2.99 0.87 6.52
N GLN A 104 3.53 1.34 5.41
CA GLN A 104 4.87 1.01 4.92
C GLN A 104 5.96 1.70 5.74
N THR A 105 7.11 1.04 5.84
CA THR A 105 8.35 1.73 6.24
C THR A 105 8.77 2.71 5.15
N ARG A 106 9.64 3.68 5.48
CA ARG A 106 10.19 4.61 4.49
C ARG A 106 10.87 3.89 3.32
N ASN A 107 11.62 2.82 3.60
CA ASN A 107 12.30 2.04 2.55
C ASN A 107 11.31 1.31 1.63
N GLU A 108 10.26 0.71 2.18
CA GLU A 108 9.20 0.06 1.41
C GLU A 108 8.46 1.06 0.52
N PHE A 109 8.15 2.25 1.04
CA PHE A 109 7.52 3.32 0.28
C PHE A 109 8.43 3.81 -0.87
N HIS A 110 9.73 3.97 -0.62
CA HIS A 110 10.69 4.31 -1.65
C HIS A 110 10.86 3.20 -2.70
N HIS A 111 10.66 1.94 -2.31
CA HIS A 111 10.65 0.84 -3.28
C HIS A 111 9.38 0.85 -4.16
N MET A 112 8.23 1.21 -3.60
CA MET A 112 6.97 1.28 -4.36
C MET A 112 6.97 2.38 -5.41
N PHE A 113 7.58 3.54 -5.14
CA PHE A 113 7.52 4.75 -5.96
C PHE A 113 8.89 5.16 -6.54
N ASP A 114 8.89 5.88 -7.68
CA ASP A 114 10.09 6.54 -8.21
C ASP A 114 10.21 7.95 -7.65
N HIS A 115 11.24 8.17 -6.86
CA HIS A 115 11.51 9.46 -6.21
C HIS A 115 12.47 10.37 -6.99
N SER A 116 12.95 9.98 -8.17
CA SER A 116 14.01 10.68 -8.90
C SER A 116 13.61 12.12 -9.22
N LEU A 117 12.51 12.32 -9.95
CA LEU A 117 12.00 13.65 -10.27
C LEU A 117 11.51 14.40 -9.03
N TYR A 118 10.82 13.70 -8.13
CA TYR A 118 10.33 14.27 -6.89
C TYR A 118 11.45 14.90 -6.06
N ASN A 119 12.54 14.18 -5.83
CA ASN A 119 13.69 14.67 -5.07
C ASN A 119 14.39 15.83 -5.78
N LYS A 120 14.54 15.77 -7.12
CA LYS A 120 15.07 16.87 -7.93
C LYS A 120 14.24 18.15 -7.77
N MET A 121 12.91 18.03 -7.80
CA MET A 121 12.02 19.18 -7.62
C MET A 121 12.05 19.73 -6.20
N ARG A 122 12.09 18.87 -5.19
CA ARG A 122 12.22 19.29 -3.79
C ARG A 122 13.53 20.05 -3.53
N THR A 123 14.61 19.65 -4.18
CA THR A 123 15.89 20.37 -4.12
C THR A 123 15.78 21.73 -4.83
N LYS A 124 15.26 21.72 -6.07
CA LYS A 124 15.11 22.94 -6.88
C LYS A 124 14.31 24.03 -6.19
N TYR A 125 13.22 23.65 -5.49
CA TYR A 125 12.31 24.56 -4.81
C TYR A 125 12.58 24.70 -3.30
N GLU A 126 13.73 24.23 -2.82
CA GLU A 126 14.19 24.33 -1.43
C GLU A 126 13.15 23.82 -0.40
N CYS A 127 12.46 22.74 -0.72
CA CYS A 127 11.37 22.21 0.11
C CYS A 127 11.86 21.49 1.38
N LYS A 128 13.16 21.16 1.46
CA LYS A 128 13.72 20.40 2.60
C LYS A 128 13.59 21.25 3.88
N GLY A 129 13.03 20.66 4.92
CA GLY A 129 12.78 21.33 6.20
C GLY A 129 11.59 22.31 6.22
N LYS A 130 11.04 22.70 5.05
CA LYS A 130 9.88 23.61 4.94
C LYS A 130 8.57 22.86 4.75
N PHE A 131 8.61 21.72 4.04
CA PHE A 131 7.42 20.92 3.74
C PHE A 131 7.71 19.44 4.03
N PRO A 132 6.74 18.70 4.61
CA PRO A 132 6.86 17.24 4.79
C PRO A 132 7.03 16.54 3.45
N THR A 133 7.59 15.33 3.46
CA THR A 133 7.59 14.47 2.28
C THR A 133 6.22 13.84 2.08
N VAL A 134 5.95 13.28 0.88
CA VAL A 134 4.73 12.51 0.65
C VAL A 134 4.63 11.36 1.63
N TYR A 135 5.73 10.67 1.90
CA TYR A 135 5.78 9.62 2.92
C TYR A 135 5.36 10.11 4.31
N ASP A 136 5.88 11.26 4.75
CA ASP A 136 5.57 11.80 6.08
C ASP A 136 4.09 12.23 6.19
N LYS A 137 3.44 12.56 5.07
CA LYS A 137 2.01 12.91 5.01
C LYS A 137 1.09 11.71 4.96
N THR A 138 1.54 10.58 4.42
CA THR A 138 0.71 9.39 4.22
C THR A 138 0.85 8.35 5.33
N ARG A 139 1.87 8.48 6.18
CA ARG A 139 1.99 7.60 7.35
C ARG A 139 0.95 8.00 8.40
N PRO A 140 0.37 7.04 9.14
CA PRO A 140 -0.50 7.34 10.26
C PRO A 140 0.26 8.13 11.36
N GLU A 141 -0.45 8.93 12.14
CA GLU A 141 0.14 9.70 13.26
C GLU A 141 0.67 8.78 14.35
N VAL A 142 0.05 7.60 14.52
CA VAL A 142 0.48 6.58 15.47
C VAL A 142 1.70 5.84 14.95
N ASP A 143 2.68 5.60 15.82
CA ASP A 143 3.81 4.72 15.49
C ASP A 143 3.34 3.24 15.48
N VAL A 144 2.82 2.84 14.32
CA VAL A 144 2.26 1.51 14.09
C VAL A 144 3.30 0.41 14.34
N PHE A 145 4.57 0.65 14.04
CA PHE A 145 5.62 -0.36 14.23
C PHE A 145 5.96 -0.56 15.71
N LYS A 146 5.93 0.51 16.50
CA LYS A 146 6.07 0.41 17.94
C LYS A 146 4.90 -0.34 18.55
N TRP A 147 3.69 0.00 18.15
CA TRP A 147 2.46 -0.63 18.59
C TRP A 147 2.40 -2.13 18.24
N LEU A 148 2.74 -2.52 17.00
CA LEU A 148 2.82 -3.93 16.59
C LEU A 148 3.79 -4.74 17.46
N LYS A 149 4.98 -4.19 17.76
CA LYS A 149 5.97 -4.84 18.61
C LYS A 149 5.51 -4.98 20.07
N GLU A 150 4.75 -4.03 20.57
CA GLU A 150 4.20 -4.08 21.93
C GLU A 150 3.12 -5.16 22.06
N GLU A 151 2.27 -5.32 21.04
CA GLU A 151 1.23 -6.36 21.00
C GLU A 151 1.83 -7.76 20.80
N GLU A 152 2.84 -7.93 19.95
CA GLU A 152 3.58 -9.19 19.83
C GLU A 152 4.16 -9.64 21.19
N LYS A 153 4.74 -8.71 21.97
CA LYS A 153 5.27 -9.01 23.30
C LYS A 153 4.18 -9.42 24.28
N LYS A 154 3.00 -8.81 24.24
CA LYS A 154 1.88 -9.18 25.12
C LYS A 154 1.39 -10.58 24.80
N ASN A 155 1.26 -10.93 23.52
CA ASN A 155 0.80 -12.26 23.10
C ASN A 155 1.79 -13.36 23.47
N HIS A 156 3.09 -13.14 23.30
CA HIS A 156 4.13 -14.11 23.73
C HIS A 156 4.20 -14.24 25.26
N GLY A 157 3.99 -13.15 26.00
CA GLY A 157 3.94 -13.19 27.47
C GLY A 157 2.74 -13.97 28.03
N ILE A 158 1.64 -14.08 27.28
CA ILE A 158 0.46 -14.88 27.66
C ILE A 158 0.73 -16.38 27.43
N GLU A 159 1.41 -16.75 26.35
CA GLU A 159 1.79 -18.15 26.09
C GLU A 159 2.73 -18.70 27.17
N ASP A 160 3.72 -17.92 27.60
CA ASP A 160 4.64 -18.29 28.67
C ASP A 160 3.92 -18.46 30.04
N THR A 161 2.85 -17.73 30.27
CA THR A 161 2.08 -17.82 31.51
C THR A 161 1.16 -19.04 31.55
N ILE A 162 0.67 -19.49 30.39
CA ILE A 162 -0.19 -20.69 30.27
C ILE A 162 0.62 -21.98 30.39
N LEU A 163 1.90 -21.96 30.04
CA LEU A 163 2.78 -23.14 30.12
C LEU A 163 3.36 -23.36 31.53
N LEU A 164 3.20 -22.43 32.46
CA LEU A 164 3.70 -22.49 33.84
C LEU A 164 2.60 -22.73 34.90
N GLY A 165 1.37 -22.95 34.51
CA GLY A 165 0.21 -23.33 35.38
C GLY A 165 -0.24 -24.74 35.09
#